data_f098fb23ec8dff129885e6c9d43371ba
#
_entry.id   f098fb23ec8dff129885e6c9d43371ba
#
_cell.length_a   1.000
_cell.length_b   1.000
_cell.length_c   1.000
_cell.angle_alpha   90.00
_cell.angle_beta   90.00
_cell.angle_gamma   90.00
#
_symmetry.space_group_name_H-M   'P 1'
#
loop_
_entity.id
_entity.type
_entity.pdbx_description
1 polymer ?
#
loop_
_entity_poly.entity_id
_entity_poly.type
_entity_poly.pdbx_seq_one_letter_code
_entity_poly.pdbx_strand_id
1 'polypeptide(L)'
;MIPVVLASESGAAVQKWLKVIQQHFPDLDAHIFDPQATSPAPDVRAAIVWKPPAGLFARYRALDLVFNMGAGVDAILRQPEIADTTRIIRLEDAGLANPMTEYVIHYLSGITRNFGVYEQHRESRLWQGAEQTPVQNCTIGIMGLGVIGARIAQALSALDYPVQGWSRSPKALPAIRSFHGEDQFAAFLASSQFLINVLPLTDQTRDILNRDSLGHLPKGAVLMNIGRGEHLVEADLIALLDSGHLSRAVLDVARQEPLPADHAFWTHPAITLTPHISGPTNHYLAIRQIRDKLQNALQGKPISGEVFRESGY
;
A
#
# COMPACT_ATOMS: atom_id res chain seq x y z
N MET A 1 32.08 -9.53 -0.64
CA MET A 1 30.86 -8.83 -1.11
C MET A 1 29.76 -9.88 -1.28
N ILE A 2 28.50 -9.52 -1.02
CA ILE A 2 27.35 -10.42 -1.12
C ILE A 2 26.73 -10.20 -2.49
N PRO A 3 26.73 -11.18 -3.40
CA PRO A 3 26.17 -11.01 -4.74
C PRO A 3 24.65 -10.95 -4.70
N VAL A 4 24.08 -9.91 -5.33
CA VAL A 4 22.63 -9.72 -5.44
C VAL A 4 22.23 -9.30 -6.85
N VAL A 5 21.09 -9.78 -7.34
CA VAL A 5 20.52 -9.34 -8.61
C VAL A 5 19.39 -8.32 -8.35
N LEU A 6 19.41 -7.23 -9.09
CA LEU A 6 18.38 -6.19 -9.07
C LEU A 6 17.49 -6.33 -10.29
N ALA A 7 16.16 -6.37 -10.09
CA ALA A 7 15.23 -6.48 -11.20
C ALA A 7 13.93 -5.70 -10.97
N SER A 8 13.50 -4.96 -12.00
CA SER A 8 12.20 -4.31 -12.07
C SER A 8 11.83 -4.09 -13.54
N GLU A 9 10.53 -4.05 -13.85
CA GLU A 9 10.03 -3.56 -15.13
C GLU A 9 10.46 -2.11 -15.40
N SER A 10 10.71 -1.32 -14.36
CA SER A 10 11.24 0.04 -14.45
C SER A 10 12.77 0.06 -14.41
N GLY A 11 13.43 0.19 -15.56
CA GLY A 11 14.88 0.35 -15.62
C GLY A 11 15.40 1.55 -14.84
N ALA A 12 14.66 2.67 -14.81
CA ALA A 12 15.03 3.85 -14.04
C ALA A 12 15.02 3.60 -12.51
N ALA A 13 14.10 2.77 -12.01
CA ALA A 13 14.07 2.40 -10.60
C ALA A 13 15.31 1.60 -10.21
N VAL A 14 15.66 0.59 -11.02
CA VAL A 14 16.82 -0.28 -10.76
C VAL A 14 18.14 0.51 -10.75
N GLN A 15 18.29 1.48 -11.64
CA GLN A 15 19.46 2.37 -11.67
C GLN A 15 19.57 3.22 -10.39
N LYS A 16 18.44 3.70 -9.86
CA LYS A 16 18.44 4.42 -8.57
C LYS A 16 18.88 3.51 -7.42
N TRP A 17 18.43 2.25 -7.39
CA TRP A 17 18.83 1.30 -6.35
C TRP A 17 20.32 0.99 -6.43
N LEU A 18 20.82 0.71 -7.65
CA LEU A 18 22.24 0.44 -7.86
C LEU A 18 23.11 1.60 -7.36
N LYS A 19 22.71 2.84 -7.69
CA LYS A 19 23.42 4.04 -7.21
C LYS A 19 23.46 4.13 -5.69
N VAL A 20 22.35 3.86 -5.01
CA VAL A 20 22.29 3.88 -3.54
C VAL A 20 23.17 2.76 -2.95
N ILE A 21 23.16 1.56 -3.55
CA ILE A 21 23.99 0.45 -3.11
C ILE A 21 25.47 0.82 -3.25
N GLN A 22 25.90 1.30 -4.41
CA GLN A 22 27.29 1.68 -4.66
C GLN A 22 27.78 2.79 -3.72
N GLN A 23 26.93 3.73 -3.35
CA GLN A 23 27.29 4.85 -2.47
C GLN A 23 27.33 4.47 -0.98
N HIS A 24 26.45 3.57 -0.53
CA HIS A 24 26.21 3.37 0.91
C HIS A 24 26.38 1.95 1.41
N PHE A 25 26.40 0.94 0.51
CA PHE A 25 26.42 -0.48 0.87
C PHE A 25 27.48 -1.25 0.07
N PRO A 26 28.78 -0.94 0.25
CA PRO A 26 29.87 -1.51 -0.55
C PRO A 26 30.10 -3.01 -0.30
N ASP A 27 29.44 -3.59 0.69
CA ASP A 27 29.44 -5.02 0.97
C ASP A 27 28.46 -5.81 0.07
N LEU A 28 27.57 -5.12 -0.67
CA LEU A 28 26.71 -5.72 -1.68
C LEU A 28 27.35 -5.61 -3.07
N ASP A 29 27.46 -6.74 -3.76
CA ASP A 29 27.87 -6.82 -5.17
C ASP A 29 26.62 -6.93 -6.03
N ALA A 30 26.10 -5.78 -6.46
CA ALA A 30 24.81 -5.69 -7.12
C ALA A 30 24.92 -5.59 -8.64
N HIS A 31 24.22 -6.47 -9.36
CA HIS A 31 24.08 -6.40 -10.81
C HIS A 31 22.63 -6.34 -11.25
N ILE A 32 22.40 -5.63 -12.34
CA ILE A 32 21.07 -5.48 -12.92
C ILE A 32 20.77 -6.69 -13.79
N PHE A 33 19.56 -7.24 -13.64
CA PHE A 33 19.03 -8.28 -14.52
C PHE A 33 18.91 -7.75 -15.95
N ASP A 34 19.53 -8.47 -16.89
CA ASP A 34 19.40 -8.24 -18.32
C ASP A 34 18.65 -9.43 -18.95
N PRO A 35 17.42 -9.24 -19.45
CA PRO A 35 16.66 -10.31 -20.08
C PRO A 35 17.26 -10.79 -21.40
N GLN A 36 18.12 -10.00 -22.05
CA GLN A 36 18.73 -10.33 -23.33
C GLN A 36 20.13 -10.98 -23.19
N ALA A 37 20.67 -11.01 -21.96
CA ALA A 37 22.00 -11.58 -21.77
C ALA A 37 22.02 -13.08 -22.05
N THR A 38 22.94 -13.51 -22.92
CA THR A 38 23.15 -14.91 -23.31
C THR A 38 24.20 -15.61 -22.47
N SER A 39 25.05 -14.88 -21.76
CA SER A 39 26.06 -15.44 -20.84
C SER A 39 25.41 -16.20 -19.68
N PRO A 40 26.08 -17.22 -19.09
CA PRO A 40 25.60 -17.87 -17.89
C PRO A 40 25.23 -16.85 -16.79
N ALA A 41 24.15 -17.12 -16.07
CA ALA A 41 23.81 -16.28 -14.92
C ALA A 41 24.90 -16.38 -13.84
N PRO A 42 25.30 -15.27 -13.21
CA PRO A 42 26.15 -15.34 -12.02
C PRO A 42 25.52 -16.21 -10.93
N ASP A 43 26.34 -16.84 -10.11
CA ASP A 43 25.86 -17.57 -8.93
C ASP A 43 25.38 -16.56 -7.87
N VAL A 44 24.10 -16.24 -7.93
CA VAL A 44 23.44 -15.27 -7.07
C VAL A 44 22.34 -15.97 -6.29
N ARG A 45 22.36 -15.83 -4.96
CA ARG A 45 21.43 -16.48 -4.04
C ARG A 45 20.34 -15.51 -3.53
N ALA A 46 20.45 -14.21 -3.81
CA ALA A 46 19.49 -13.20 -3.38
C ALA A 46 19.11 -12.24 -4.52
N ALA A 47 17.82 -11.89 -4.61
CA ALA A 47 17.31 -10.89 -5.53
C ALA A 47 16.63 -9.74 -4.77
N ILE A 48 16.76 -8.52 -5.30
CA ILE A 48 16.03 -7.32 -4.84
C ILE A 48 15.14 -6.88 -6.00
N VAL A 49 13.82 -6.93 -5.83
CA VAL A 49 12.88 -6.79 -6.93
C VAL A 49 11.72 -5.85 -6.61
N TRP A 50 11.15 -5.27 -7.67
CA TRP A 50 9.86 -4.59 -7.66
C TRP A 50 9.16 -4.79 -9.01
N LYS A 51 7.97 -5.41 -9.03
CA LYS A 51 7.33 -5.85 -10.28
C LYS A 51 8.39 -6.56 -11.16
N PRO A 52 8.84 -7.77 -10.76
CA PRO A 52 9.94 -8.43 -11.44
C PRO A 52 9.58 -8.75 -12.89
N PRO A 53 10.48 -8.49 -13.85
CA PRO A 53 10.26 -8.82 -15.25
C PRO A 53 10.23 -10.34 -15.47
N ALA A 54 9.52 -10.75 -16.53
CA ALA A 54 9.47 -12.16 -16.94
C ALA A 54 10.87 -12.72 -17.20
N GLY A 55 11.06 -14.01 -16.91
CA GLY A 55 12.32 -14.72 -17.12
C GLY A 55 13.37 -14.52 -16.01
N LEU A 56 13.16 -13.63 -15.05
CA LEU A 56 14.10 -13.46 -13.93
C LEU A 56 14.30 -14.78 -13.17
N PHE A 57 13.22 -15.41 -12.73
CA PHE A 57 13.27 -16.62 -11.90
C PHE A 57 13.62 -17.87 -12.71
N ALA A 58 13.30 -17.91 -14.02
CA ALA A 58 13.79 -18.95 -14.93
C ALA A 58 15.31 -18.93 -15.07
N ARG A 59 15.90 -17.71 -15.08
CA ARG A 59 17.35 -17.52 -15.22
C ARG A 59 18.11 -17.75 -13.91
N TYR A 60 17.57 -17.28 -12.76
CA TYR A 60 18.19 -17.39 -11.45
C TYR A 60 17.48 -18.43 -10.58
N ARG A 61 17.61 -19.72 -10.96
CA ARG A 61 16.92 -20.83 -10.28
C ARG A 61 17.46 -21.17 -8.89
N ALA A 62 18.65 -20.67 -8.55
CA ALA A 62 19.32 -20.92 -7.28
C ALA A 62 19.04 -19.84 -6.22
N LEU A 63 18.02 -18.97 -6.42
CA LEU A 63 17.67 -17.95 -5.44
C LEU A 63 17.08 -18.57 -4.17
N ASP A 64 17.73 -18.32 -3.05
CA ASP A 64 17.21 -18.66 -1.71
C ASP A 64 16.29 -17.56 -1.18
N LEU A 65 16.60 -16.30 -1.51
CA LEU A 65 15.94 -15.11 -0.96
C LEU A 65 15.52 -14.14 -2.06
N VAL A 66 14.28 -13.70 -2.01
CA VAL A 66 13.77 -12.61 -2.85
C VAL A 66 13.23 -11.51 -1.96
N PHE A 67 13.87 -10.33 -2.00
CA PHE A 67 13.46 -9.15 -1.26
C PHE A 67 12.62 -8.24 -2.15
N ASN A 68 11.43 -7.86 -1.67
CA ASN A 68 10.62 -6.87 -2.35
C ASN A 68 11.03 -5.45 -1.96
N MET A 69 11.10 -4.52 -2.92
CA MET A 69 11.39 -3.08 -2.67
C MET A 69 10.16 -2.28 -2.22
N GLY A 70 9.13 -2.96 -1.76
CA GLY A 70 7.90 -2.39 -1.22
C GLY A 70 7.28 -3.31 -0.17
N ALA A 71 6.17 -2.87 0.43
CA ALA A 71 5.45 -3.65 1.42
C ALA A 71 4.57 -4.75 0.80
N GLY A 72 3.97 -4.49 -0.37
CA GLY A 72 3.09 -5.43 -1.06
C GLY A 72 3.86 -6.38 -1.97
N VAL A 73 3.64 -7.68 -1.86
CA VAL A 73 4.39 -8.75 -2.54
C VAL A 73 3.60 -9.48 -3.62
N ASP A 74 2.41 -9.01 -3.92
CA ASP A 74 1.46 -9.60 -4.86
C ASP A 74 2.06 -9.85 -6.25
N ALA A 75 2.89 -8.94 -6.76
CA ALA A 75 3.56 -9.08 -8.05
C ALA A 75 4.61 -10.22 -8.07
N ILE A 76 5.24 -10.51 -6.92
CA ILE A 76 6.20 -11.62 -6.80
C ILE A 76 5.45 -12.94 -6.71
N LEU A 77 4.39 -13.00 -5.89
CA LEU A 77 3.60 -14.22 -5.67
C LEU A 77 2.91 -14.72 -6.95
N ARG A 78 2.65 -13.83 -7.92
CA ARG A 78 2.10 -14.19 -9.23
C ARG A 78 3.13 -14.79 -10.20
N GLN A 79 4.41 -14.83 -9.86
CA GLN A 79 5.45 -15.37 -10.74
C GLN A 79 5.48 -16.90 -10.68
N PRO A 80 5.13 -17.60 -11.77
CA PRO A 80 5.01 -19.06 -11.75
C PRO A 80 6.36 -19.78 -11.67
N GLU A 81 7.45 -19.08 -12.01
CA GLU A 81 8.79 -19.64 -12.10
C GLU A 81 9.58 -19.58 -10.78
N ILE A 82 9.03 -18.95 -9.76
CA ILE A 82 9.69 -18.85 -8.46
C ILE A 82 9.58 -20.19 -7.71
N ALA A 83 10.72 -20.78 -7.34
CA ALA A 83 10.76 -22.05 -6.67
C ALA A 83 10.06 -22.01 -5.28
N ASP A 84 9.41 -23.10 -4.88
CA ASP A 84 8.72 -23.19 -3.60
C ASP A 84 9.67 -23.04 -2.39
N THR A 85 10.93 -23.40 -2.57
CA THR A 85 11.98 -23.24 -1.56
C THR A 85 12.50 -21.81 -1.44
N THR A 86 12.20 -20.93 -2.40
CA THR A 86 12.63 -19.54 -2.35
C THR A 86 11.80 -18.77 -1.34
N ARG A 87 12.47 -18.18 -0.34
CA ARG A 87 11.85 -17.35 0.68
C ARG A 87 11.62 -15.93 0.15
N ILE A 88 10.40 -15.44 0.27
CA ILE A 88 10.01 -14.09 -0.15
C ILE A 88 9.97 -13.20 1.09
N ILE A 89 10.70 -12.08 1.05
CA ILE A 89 10.85 -11.16 2.18
C ILE A 89 10.34 -9.79 1.76
N ARG A 90 9.36 -9.27 2.49
CA ARG A 90 8.82 -7.92 2.27
C ARG A 90 9.54 -6.87 3.12
N LEU A 91 9.42 -5.62 2.73
CA LEU A 91 9.76 -4.51 3.61
C LEU A 91 8.71 -4.39 4.72
N GLU A 92 9.21 -4.05 5.91
CA GLU A 92 8.39 -3.74 7.07
C GLU A 92 8.64 -2.27 7.40
N ASP A 93 7.69 -1.42 7.05
CA ASP A 93 7.77 0.05 7.07
C ASP A 93 8.88 0.60 6.15
N ALA A 94 10.15 0.48 6.51
CA ALA A 94 11.28 1.06 5.77
C ALA A 94 11.06 2.54 5.36
N GLY A 95 10.35 3.30 6.20
CA GLY A 95 10.03 4.71 5.98
C GLY A 95 8.75 4.98 5.18
N LEU A 96 7.91 3.96 4.92
CA LEU A 96 6.65 4.11 4.18
C LEU A 96 5.51 4.66 5.05
N ALA A 97 5.49 4.32 6.34
CA ALA A 97 4.35 4.65 7.21
C ALA A 97 4.15 6.16 7.42
N ASN A 98 5.23 6.94 7.51
CA ASN A 98 5.12 8.38 7.69
C ASN A 98 4.52 9.10 6.48
N PRO A 99 5.03 8.98 5.24
CA PRO A 99 4.41 9.62 4.07
C PRO A 99 2.96 9.16 3.85
N MET A 100 2.65 7.88 4.07
CA MET A 100 1.26 7.39 3.98
C MET A 100 0.37 8.03 5.06
N THR A 101 0.90 8.26 6.26
CA THR A 101 0.18 8.98 7.31
C THR A 101 -0.07 10.45 6.93
N GLU A 102 0.93 11.14 6.38
CA GLU A 102 0.80 12.51 5.89
C GLU A 102 -0.24 12.61 4.77
N TYR A 103 -0.23 11.67 3.83
CA TYR A 103 -1.22 11.57 2.76
C TYR A 103 -2.65 11.46 3.33
N VAL A 104 -2.85 10.55 4.29
CA VAL A 104 -4.16 10.37 4.95
C VAL A 104 -4.60 11.65 5.66
N ILE A 105 -3.73 12.27 6.45
CA ILE A 105 -4.02 13.51 7.19
C ILE A 105 -4.38 14.65 6.23
N HIS A 106 -3.67 14.78 5.12
CA HIS A 106 -3.94 15.81 4.11
C HIS A 106 -5.38 15.73 3.59
N TYR A 107 -5.77 14.57 3.07
CA TYR A 107 -7.10 14.40 2.49
C TYR A 107 -8.21 14.40 3.52
N LEU A 108 -8.00 13.75 4.68
CA LEU A 108 -8.97 13.76 5.78
C LEU A 108 -9.24 15.19 6.24
N SER A 109 -8.19 15.96 6.53
CA SER A 109 -8.31 17.36 6.95
C SER A 109 -8.96 18.23 5.86
N GLY A 110 -8.56 18.04 4.60
CA GLY A 110 -9.12 18.76 3.45
C GLY A 110 -10.63 18.55 3.32
N ILE A 111 -11.09 17.32 3.55
CA ILE A 111 -12.51 16.95 3.45
C ILE A 111 -13.29 17.45 4.69
N THR A 112 -12.84 17.15 5.91
CA THR A 112 -13.54 17.51 7.15
C THR A 112 -13.59 19.02 7.37
N ARG A 113 -12.59 19.76 6.90
CA ARG A 113 -12.48 21.23 6.98
C ARG A 113 -13.03 21.95 5.75
N ASN A 114 -13.52 21.23 4.74
CA ASN A 114 -14.07 21.77 3.48
C ASN A 114 -13.09 22.70 2.73
N PHE A 115 -11.78 22.35 2.68
CA PHE A 115 -10.78 23.21 2.01
C PHE A 115 -11.09 23.44 0.53
N GLY A 116 -11.67 22.46 -0.17
CA GLY A 116 -12.10 22.62 -1.57
C GLY A 116 -13.17 23.70 -1.77
N VAL A 117 -14.05 23.95 -0.80
CA VAL A 117 -15.03 25.04 -0.83
C VAL A 117 -14.34 26.40 -0.77
N TYR A 118 -13.28 26.53 0.04
CA TYR A 118 -12.51 27.78 0.12
C TYR A 118 -11.73 28.08 -1.16
N GLU A 119 -11.29 27.05 -1.89
CA GLU A 119 -10.69 27.22 -3.21
C GLU A 119 -11.70 27.81 -4.21
N GLN A 120 -12.94 27.31 -4.22
CA GLN A 120 -14.03 27.84 -5.03
C GLN A 120 -14.42 29.27 -4.60
N HIS A 121 -14.48 29.52 -3.28
CA HIS A 121 -14.74 30.86 -2.73
C HIS A 121 -13.65 31.85 -3.16
N ARG A 122 -12.38 31.45 -3.18
CA ARG A 122 -11.26 32.27 -3.65
C ARG A 122 -11.44 32.65 -5.14
N GLU A 123 -11.82 31.71 -5.99
CA GLU A 123 -12.08 31.97 -7.40
C GLU A 123 -13.24 32.96 -7.60
N SER A 124 -14.28 32.82 -6.79
CA SER A 124 -15.47 33.68 -6.78
C SER A 124 -15.29 34.98 -5.99
N ARG A 125 -14.09 35.21 -5.39
CA ARG A 125 -13.79 36.36 -4.50
C ARG A 125 -14.76 36.49 -3.32
N LEU A 126 -15.21 35.37 -2.78
CA LEU A 126 -16.16 35.27 -1.69
C LEU A 126 -15.43 35.04 -0.36
N TRP A 127 -15.50 35.99 0.59
CA TRP A 127 -14.95 35.85 1.93
C TRP A 127 -16.04 35.29 2.87
N GLN A 128 -16.23 33.97 2.83
CA GLN A 128 -17.26 33.28 3.61
C GLN A 128 -16.72 31.98 4.19
N GLY A 129 -17.06 31.70 5.47
CA GLY A 129 -16.81 30.40 6.11
C GLY A 129 -17.76 29.32 5.59
N ALA A 130 -17.28 28.07 5.55
CA ALA A 130 -18.08 26.89 5.30
C ALA A 130 -18.27 26.10 6.60
N GLU A 131 -19.36 25.35 6.68
CA GLU A 131 -19.59 24.42 7.78
C GLU A 131 -18.51 23.33 7.79
N GLN A 132 -18.04 22.97 8.98
CA GLN A 132 -17.00 21.95 9.16
C GLN A 132 -17.58 20.75 9.89
N THR A 133 -17.09 19.56 9.57
CA THR A 133 -17.43 18.36 10.32
C THR A 133 -16.62 18.32 11.62
N PRO A 134 -17.25 18.35 12.80
CA PRO A 134 -16.54 18.20 14.06
C PRO A 134 -15.79 16.87 14.11
N VAL A 135 -14.57 16.88 14.65
CA VAL A 135 -13.70 15.69 14.72
C VAL A 135 -14.41 14.50 15.38
N GLN A 136 -15.18 14.75 16.44
CA GLN A 136 -15.92 13.74 17.19
C GLN A 136 -17.00 13.01 16.36
N ASN A 137 -17.48 13.64 15.29
CA ASN A 137 -18.49 13.08 14.38
C ASN A 137 -17.87 12.35 13.19
N CYS A 138 -16.54 12.26 13.13
CA CYS A 138 -15.82 11.65 12.03
C CYS A 138 -15.10 10.39 12.52
N THR A 139 -15.82 9.28 12.68
CA THR A 139 -15.21 8.00 13.05
C THR A 139 -14.41 7.45 11.88
N ILE A 140 -13.12 7.23 12.11
CA ILE A 140 -12.19 6.71 11.11
C ILE A 140 -12.09 5.19 11.26
N GLY A 141 -12.45 4.46 10.21
CA GLY A 141 -12.25 3.03 10.09
C GLY A 141 -10.99 2.71 9.28
N ILE A 142 -10.08 1.91 9.81
CA ILE A 142 -8.86 1.49 9.11
C ILE A 142 -8.91 0.00 8.84
N MET A 143 -8.96 -0.38 7.57
CA MET A 143 -8.84 -1.77 7.12
C MET A 143 -7.36 -2.15 7.00
N GLY A 144 -6.90 -2.97 7.94
CA GLY A 144 -5.50 -3.41 8.04
C GLY A 144 -4.73 -2.70 9.17
N LEU A 145 -4.59 -3.37 10.32
CA LEU A 145 -3.82 -2.89 11.47
C LEU A 145 -2.41 -3.51 11.53
N GLY A 146 -1.75 -3.59 10.38
CA GLY A 146 -0.32 -3.89 10.27
C GLY A 146 0.53 -2.67 10.67
N VAL A 147 1.83 -2.69 10.38
CA VAL A 147 2.77 -1.61 10.75
C VAL A 147 2.29 -0.26 10.26
N ILE A 148 1.89 -0.15 8.99
CA ILE A 148 1.43 1.10 8.37
C ILE A 148 0.09 1.53 8.96
N GLY A 149 -0.92 0.65 8.96
CA GLY A 149 -2.25 1.00 9.47
C GLY A 149 -2.26 1.35 10.95
N ALA A 150 -1.45 0.67 11.77
CA ALA A 150 -1.28 1.01 13.19
C ALA A 150 -0.66 2.41 13.37
N ARG A 151 0.32 2.78 12.54
CA ARG A 151 0.93 4.12 12.56
C ARG A 151 -0.07 5.21 12.18
N ILE A 152 -0.88 4.96 11.13
CA ILE A 152 -1.97 5.87 10.73
C ILE A 152 -2.99 6.00 11.88
N ALA A 153 -3.44 4.88 12.45
CA ALA A 153 -4.40 4.86 13.54
C ALA A 153 -3.94 5.70 14.75
N GLN A 154 -2.69 5.51 15.17
CA GLN A 154 -2.09 6.25 16.28
C GLN A 154 -1.99 7.75 15.99
N ALA A 155 -1.59 8.13 14.78
CA ALA A 155 -1.48 9.53 14.38
C ALA A 155 -2.85 10.24 14.37
N LEU A 156 -3.88 9.59 13.86
CA LEU A 156 -5.23 10.15 13.83
C LEU A 156 -5.86 10.21 15.23
N SER A 157 -5.62 9.21 16.07
CA SER A 157 -6.03 9.24 17.48
C SER A 157 -5.36 10.37 18.25
N ALA A 158 -4.10 10.68 17.96
CA ALA A 158 -3.39 11.83 18.55
C ALA A 158 -3.93 13.20 18.08
N LEU A 159 -4.72 13.22 17.00
CA LEU A 159 -5.48 14.38 16.53
C LEU A 159 -6.94 14.37 17.01
N ASP A 160 -7.25 13.59 18.04
CA ASP A 160 -8.57 13.44 18.68
C ASP A 160 -9.67 12.86 17.77
N TYR A 161 -9.34 12.23 16.63
CA TYR A 161 -10.32 11.48 15.85
C TYR A 161 -10.73 10.20 16.58
N PRO A 162 -12.02 9.83 16.61
CA PRO A 162 -12.46 8.50 17.00
C PRO A 162 -11.94 7.49 15.97
N VAL A 163 -10.98 6.64 16.36
CA VAL A 163 -10.36 5.68 15.45
C VAL A 163 -10.73 4.26 15.83
N GLN A 164 -11.06 3.49 14.82
CA GLN A 164 -11.25 2.05 14.91
C GLN A 164 -10.51 1.33 13.78
N GLY A 165 -10.23 0.06 13.96
CA GLY A 165 -9.57 -0.69 12.92
C GLY A 165 -10.06 -2.12 12.83
N TRP A 166 -9.95 -2.70 11.62
CA TRP A 166 -10.28 -4.08 11.34
C TRP A 166 -9.06 -4.84 10.81
N SER A 167 -8.91 -6.07 11.25
CA SER A 167 -7.84 -6.97 10.80
C SER A 167 -8.26 -8.44 10.91
N ARG A 168 -7.57 -9.35 10.21
CA ARG A 168 -7.86 -10.79 10.25
C ARG A 168 -7.81 -11.36 11.67
N SER A 169 -6.81 -10.97 12.43
CA SER A 169 -6.58 -11.43 13.81
C SER A 169 -6.71 -10.28 14.81
N PRO A 170 -7.07 -10.56 16.07
CA PRO A 170 -7.16 -9.53 17.11
C PRO A 170 -5.89 -8.70 17.22
N LYS A 171 -6.05 -7.38 17.38
CA LYS A 171 -4.96 -6.43 17.64
C LYS A 171 -5.29 -5.60 18.87
N ALA A 172 -4.31 -5.38 19.73
CA ALA A 172 -4.40 -4.50 20.88
C ALA A 172 -3.59 -3.23 20.61
N LEU A 173 -4.26 -2.14 20.27
CA LEU A 173 -3.64 -0.84 20.07
C LEU A 173 -4.26 0.15 21.06
N PRO A 174 -3.45 0.90 21.85
CA PRO A 174 -3.97 1.88 22.79
C PRO A 174 -4.91 2.89 22.14
N ALA A 175 -6.04 3.16 22.75
CA ALA A 175 -7.06 4.11 22.30
C ALA A 175 -7.73 3.78 20.94
N ILE A 176 -7.48 2.61 20.34
CA ILE A 176 -8.06 2.18 19.08
C ILE A 176 -9.03 1.02 19.34
N ARG A 177 -10.29 1.18 18.95
CA ARG A 177 -11.26 0.09 18.97
C ARG A 177 -10.91 -0.90 17.85
N SER A 178 -10.61 -2.15 18.23
CA SER A 178 -10.21 -3.18 17.28
C SER A 178 -11.36 -4.15 17.01
N PHE A 179 -11.60 -4.38 15.71
CA PHE A 179 -12.47 -5.42 15.17
C PHE A 179 -11.62 -6.48 14.46
N HIS A 180 -12.09 -7.70 14.42
CA HIS A 180 -11.35 -8.77 13.74
C HIS A 180 -12.28 -9.84 13.17
N GLY A 181 -11.77 -10.55 12.18
CA GLY A 181 -12.50 -11.64 11.53
C GLY A 181 -13.68 -11.15 10.69
N GLU A 182 -14.33 -12.08 10.02
CA GLU A 182 -15.45 -11.82 9.11
C GLU A 182 -16.71 -11.39 9.88
N ASP A 183 -16.97 -12.03 11.02
CA ASP A 183 -18.17 -11.78 11.85
C ASP A 183 -18.28 -10.32 12.32
N GLN A 184 -17.16 -9.63 12.49
CA GLN A 184 -17.16 -8.24 12.96
C GLN A 184 -17.03 -7.22 11.83
N PHE A 185 -16.88 -7.66 10.58
CA PHE A 185 -16.61 -6.76 9.46
C PHE A 185 -17.75 -5.80 9.18
N ALA A 186 -18.99 -6.28 9.12
CA ALA A 186 -20.18 -5.44 8.90
C ALA A 186 -20.37 -4.40 10.02
N ALA A 187 -20.17 -4.78 11.28
CA ALA A 187 -20.26 -3.87 12.42
C ALA A 187 -19.16 -2.79 12.41
N PHE A 188 -17.95 -3.15 11.98
CA PHE A 188 -16.86 -2.21 11.76
C PHE A 188 -17.22 -1.19 10.67
N LEU A 189 -17.72 -1.65 9.51
CA LEU A 189 -18.11 -0.77 8.41
C LEU A 189 -19.25 0.17 8.80
N ALA A 190 -20.31 -0.34 9.46
CA ALA A 190 -21.47 0.43 9.86
C ALA A 190 -21.17 1.61 10.79
N SER A 191 -20.02 1.59 11.46
CA SER A 191 -19.57 2.67 12.35
C SER A 191 -18.43 3.52 11.76
N SER A 192 -18.03 3.31 10.49
CA SER A 192 -16.93 4.03 9.84
C SER A 192 -17.45 5.15 8.94
N GLN A 193 -17.35 6.41 9.38
CA GLN A 193 -17.71 7.56 8.54
C GLN A 193 -16.64 7.85 7.47
N PHE A 194 -15.40 7.53 7.76
CA PHE A 194 -14.27 7.63 6.85
C PHE A 194 -13.54 6.28 6.82
N LEU A 195 -13.59 5.56 5.71
CA LEU A 195 -12.98 4.24 5.57
C LEU A 195 -11.64 4.35 4.83
N ILE A 196 -10.57 3.89 5.47
CA ILE A 196 -9.21 3.86 4.89
C ILE A 196 -8.80 2.41 4.69
N ASN A 197 -8.54 2.03 3.43
CA ASN A 197 -8.03 0.70 3.10
C ASN A 197 -6.51 0.72 2.94
N VAL A 198 -5.82 -0.09 3.76
CA VAL A 198 -4.37 -0.32 3.71
C VAL A 198 -4.05 -1.82 3.85
N LEU A 199 -4.98 -2.67 3.41
CA LEU A 199 -4.83 -4.13 3.40
C LEU A 199 -3.76 -4.59 2.40
N PRO A 200 -3.11 -5.73 2.65
CA PRO A 200 -2.39 -6.45 1.60
C PRO A 200 -3.39 -7.08 0.61
N LEU A 201 -3.00 -7.17 -0.67
CA LEU A 201 -3.80 -7.87 -1.66
C LEU A 201 -3.57 -9.38 -1.55
N THR A 202 -4.65 -10.10 -1.29
CA THR A 202 -4.74 -11.56 -1.23
C THR A 202 -6.03 -12.00 -1.92
N ASP A 203 -6.22 -13.30 -2.14
CA ASP A 203 -7.48 -13.82 -2.69
C ASP A 203 -8.69 -13.47 -1.82
N GLN A 204 -8.49 -13.40 -0.48
CA GLN A 204 -9.54 -13.04 0.48
C GLN A 204 -9.85 -11.53 0.53
N THR A 205 -8.91 -10.67 0.11
CA THR A 205 -9.09 -9.22 0.13
C THR A 205 -9.36 -8.64 -1.25
N ARG A 206 -9.25 -9.44 -2.31
CA ARG A 206 -9.67 -9.06 -3.65
C ARG A 206 -11.16 -8.75 -3.66
N ASP A 207 -11.52 -7.64 -4.29
CA ASP A 207 -12.92 -7.18 -4.39
C ASP A 207 -13.64 -6.99 -3.04
N ILE A 208 -12.90 -6.87 -1.93
CA ILE A 208 -13.47 -6.67 -0.60
C ILE A 208 -14.26 -5.36 -0.48
N LEU A 209 -13.90 -4.34 -1.28
CA LEU A 209 -14.59 -3.06 -1.40
C LEU A 209 -15.57 -3.12 -2.58
N ASN A 210 -16.73 -3.69 -2.35
CA ASN A 210 -17.81 -3.89 -3.32
C ASN A 210 -19.11 -3.27 -2.83
N ARG A 211 -20.20 -3.40 -3.60
CA ARG A 211 -21.52 -2.85 -3.28
C ARG A 211 -22.01 -3.28 -1.91
N ASP A 212 -21.85 -4.55 -1.57
CA ASP A 212 -22.38 -5.09 -0.32
C ASP A 212 -21.59 -4.56 0.87
N SER A 213 -20.27 -4.65 0.84
CA SER A 213 -19.42 -4.15 1.93
C SER A 213 -19.53 -2.65 2.09
N LEU A 214 -19.39 -1.87 1.00
CA LEU A 214 -19.48 -0.41 1.03
C LEU A 214 -20.91 0.08 1.35
N GLY A 215 -21.93 -0.73 1.07
CA GLY A 215 -23.32 -0.49 1.45
C GLY A 215 -23.57 -0.48 2.97
N HIS A 216 -22.70 -1.10 3.77
CA HIS A 216 -22.77 -1.04 5.23
C HIS A 216 -22.25 0.28 5.81
N LEU A 217 -21.50 1.07 5.05
CA LEU A 217 -21.02 2.37 5.53
C LEU A 217 -22.18 3.33 5.78
N PRO A 218 -22.05 4.27 6.71
CA PRO A 218 -23.04 5.33 6.88
C PRO A 218 -23.24 6.15 5.61
N LYS A 219 -24.46 6.61 5.35
CA LYS A 219 -24.72 7.49 4.20
C LYS A 219 -23.84 8.76 4.28
N GLY A 220 -23.24 9.13 3.17
CA GLY A 220 -22.29 10.23 3.07
C GLY A 220 -20.87 9.88 3.51
N ALA A 221 -20.57 8.61 3.78
CA ALA A 221 -19.23 8.18 4.12
C ALA A 221 -18.22 8.47 3.00
N VAL A 222 -16.96 8.50 3.38
CA VAL A 222 -15.81 8.71 2.47
C VAL A 222 -14.98 7.43 2.41
N LEU A 223 -14.60 7.02 1.21
CA LEU A 223 -13.65 5.93 0.99
C LEU A 223 -12.27 6.50 0.64
N MET A 224 -11.20 5.98 1.27
CA MET A 224 -9.82 6.18 0.85
C MET A 224 -9.17 4.82 0.60
N ASN A 225 -8.64 4.62 -0.62
CA ASN A 225 -7.90 3.40 -0.95
C ASN A 225 -6.44 3.72 -1.25
N ILE A 226 -5.56 3.33 -0.32
CA ILE A 226 -4.10 3.44 -0.41
C ILE A 226 -3.41 2.06 -0.32
N GLY A 227 -4.21 0.99 -0.48
CA GLY A 227 -3.73 -0.39 -0.51
C GLY A 227 -3.40 -0.85 -1.92
N ARG A 228 -4.39 -1.51 -2.59
CA ARG A 228 -4.30 -1.94 -4.00
C ARG A 228 -5.62 -1.66 -4.70
N GLY A 229 -5.54 -1.40 -6.00
CA GLY A 229 -6.73 -1.16 -6.84
C GLY A 229 -7.65 -2.36 -6.91
N GLU A 230 -7.10 -3.56 -6.93
CA GLU A 230 -7.87 -4.81 -6.99
C GLU A 230 -8.69 -5.11 -5.71
N HIS A 231 -8.54 -4.34 -4.64
CA HIS A 231 -9.47 -4.41 -3.52
C HIS A 231 -10.86 -3.86 -3.87
N LEU A 232 -10.94 -2.97 -4.86
CA LEU A 232 -12.13 -2.21 -5.19
C LEU A 232 -12.83 -2.73 -6.45
N VAL A 233 -14.15 -2.92 -6.38
CA VAL A 233 -15.02 -3.08 -7.55
C VAL A 233 -15.41 -1.68 -8.04
N GLU A 234 -14.75 -1.23 -9.11
CA GLU A 234 -14.82 0.17 -9.58
C GLU A 234 -16.21 0.61 -10.02
N ALA A 235 -16.97 -0.28 -10.66
CA ALA A 235 -18.36 -0.02 -11.05
C ALA A 235 -19.29 0.19 -9.84
N ASP A 236 -19.08 -0.57 -8.77
CA ASP A 236 -19.86 -0.44 -7.54
C ASP A 236 -19.57 0.88 -6.83
N LEU A 237 -18.28 1.31 -6.81
CA LEU A 237 -17.92 2.62 -6.28
C LEU A 237 -18.64 3.76 -7.01
N ILE A 238 -18.60 3.75 -8.35
CA ILE A 238 -19.26 4.78 -9.15
C ILE A 238 -20.76 4.83 -8.82
N ALA A 239 -21.45 3.68 -8.80
CA ALA A 239 -22.88 3.62 -8.48
C ALA A 239 -23.20 4.14 -7.07
N LEU A 240 -22.33 3.89 -6.08
CA LEU A 240 -22.53 4.35 -4.71
C LEU A 240 -22.26 5.86 -4.57
N LEU A 241 -21.34 6.41 -5.34
CA LEU A 241 -21.09 7.85 -5.42
C LEU A 241 -22.26 8.56 -6.14
N ASP A 242 -22.71 8.04 -7.27
CA ASP A 242 -23.84 8.62 -8.04
C ASP A 242 -25.14 8.63 -7.25
N SER A 243 -25.38 7.61 -6.43
CA SER A 243 -26.56 7.53 -5.54
C SER A 243 -26.43 8.45 -4.32
N GLY A 244 -25.26 9.01 -4.04
CA GLY A 244 -24.98 9.80 -2.83
C GLY A 244 -24.93 8.94 -1.55
N HIS A 245 -24.79 7.60 -1.68
CA HIS A 245 -24.51 6.73 -0.53
C HIS A 245 -23.10 7.01 0.00
N LEU A 246 -22.11 7.08 -0.87
CA LEU A 246 -20.79 7.64 -0.58
C LEU A 246 -20.73 9.09 -1.05
N SER A 247 -20.10 9.95 -0.28
CA SER A 247 -19.95 11.37 -0.64
C SER A 247 -18.69 11.64 -1.45
N ARG A 248 -17.64 10.84 -1.26
CA ARG A 248 -16.34 11.05 -1.90
C ARG A 248 -15.48 9.78 -1.86
N ALA A 249 -14.59 9.66 -2.84
CA ALA A 249 -13.51 8.68 -2.82
C ALA A 249 -12.15 9.35 -3.07
N VAL A 250 -11.13 8.90 -2.34
CA VAL A 250 -9.71 9.27 -2.54
C VAL A 250 -8.97 7.98 -2.91
N LEU A 251 -8.48 7.92 -4.13
CA LEU A 251 -7.87 6.71 -4.69
C LEU A 251 -6.42 6.99 -5.08
N ASP A 252 -5.49 6.36 -4.41
CA ASP A 252 -4.06 6.40 -4.78
C ASP A 252 -3.69 5.25 -5.71
N VAL A 253 -4.57 4.26 -5.83
CA VAL A 253 -4.36 3.02 -6.59
C VAL A 253 -5.56 2.70 -7.47
N ALA A 254 -5.32 2.05 -8.61
CA ALA A 254 -6.33 1.59 -9.56
C ALA A 254 -6.09 0.13 -9.95
N ARG A 255 -7.14 -0.56 -10.45
CA ARG A 255 -7.03 -1.95 -10.93
C ARG A 255 -6.00 -2.10 -12.04
N GLN A 256 -5.99 -1.12 -12.94
CA GLN A 256 -4.99 -1.02 -13.99
C GLN A 256 -4.14 0.22 -13.75
N GLU A 257 -2.85 0.03 -13.63
CA GLU A 257 -1.84 1.09 -13.49
C GLU A 257 -0.79 0.97 -14.59
N PRO A 258 -0.58 2.05 -15.41
CA PRO A 258 -1.25 3.36 -15.37
C PRO A 258 -2.74 3.30 -15.71
N LEU A 259 -3.53 4.19 -15.07
CA LEU A 259 -4.97 4.29 -15.33
C LEU A 259 -5.21 4.71 -16.79
N PRO A 260 -6.05 3.99 -17.57
CA PRO A 260 -6.38 4.36 -18.96
C PRO A 260 -6.92 5.78 -19.07
N ALA A 261 -6.57 6.47 -20.15
CA ALA A 261 -6.92 7.88 -20.35
C ALA A 261 -8.44 8.13 -20.49
N ASP A 262 -9.20 7.12 -20.89
CA ASP A 262 -10.65 7.14 -21.03
C ASP A 262 -11.42 6.62 -19.81
N HIS A 263 -10.71 6.33 -18.71
CA HIS A 263 -11.32 5.77 -17.50
C HIS A 263 -12.24 6.78 -16.81
N ALA A 264 -13.42 6.31 -16.35
CA ALA A 264 -14.45 7.17 -15.75
C ALA A 264 -13.98 7.92 -14.48
N PHE A 265 -12.98 7.41 -13.77
CA PHE A 265 -12.45 8.07 -12.57
C PHE A 265 -11.84 9.44 -12.85
N TRP A 266 -11.33 9.71 -14.06
CA TRP A 266 -10.75 11.02 -14.41
C TRP A 266 -11.75 12.16 -14.36
N THR A 267 -13.00 11.90 -14.67
CA THR A 267 -14.04 12.93 -14.81
C THR A 267 -15.08 12.92 -13.71
N HIS A 268 -15.06 11.91 -12.82
CA HIS A 268 -16.04 11.81 -11.75
C HIS A 268 -15.81 12.87 -10.65
N PRO A 269 -16.78 13.79 -10.39
CA PRO A 269 -16.55 14.96 -9.52
C PRO A 269 -16.27 14.62 -8.04
N ALA A 270 -16.71 13.44 -7.58
CA ALA A 270 -16.52 12.99 -6.21
C ALA A 270 -15.27 12.10 -6.04
N ILE A 271 -14.45 11.91 -7.09
CA ILE A 271 -13.23 11.09 -7.03
C ILE A 271 -12.01 12.00 -7.07
N THR A 272 -11.11 11.80 -6.12
CA THR A 272 -9.76 12.37 -6.14
C THR A 272 -8.77 11.25 -6.44
N LEU A 273 -7.91 11.46 -7.44
CA LEU A 273 -6.92 10.48 -7.89
C LEU A 273 -5.50 10.95 -7.63
N THR A 274 -4.63 10.03 -7.24
CA THR A 274 -3.18 10.21 -7.26
C THR A 274 -2.51 8.96 -7.87
N PRO A 275 -1.36 9.10 -8.53
CA PRO A 275 -0.75 8.01 -9.29
C PRO A 275 0.19 7.14 -8.42
N HIS A 276 -0.36 6.46 -7.41
CA HIS A 276 0.33 5.52 -6.51
C HIS A 276 1.55 6.17 -5.81
N ILE A 277 1.28 7.28 -5.12
CA ILE A 277 2.31 8.13 -4.48
C ILE A 277 2.19 8.24 -2.96
N SER A 278 1.16 7.66 -2.35
CA SER A 278 0.93 7.78 -0.89
C SER A 278 2.10 7.27 -0.05
N GLY A 279 2.82 6.25 -0.56
CA GLY A 279 3.96 5.64 0.12
C GLY A 279 5.22 5.60 -0.76
N PRO A 280 5.91 6.73 -1.00
CA PRO A 280 7.15 6.71 -1.78
C PRO A 280 8.24 5.92 -1.05
N THR A 281 8.85 4.96 -1.73
CA THR A 281 9.92 4.14 -1.15
C THR A 281 11.17 4.98 -0.88
N ASN A 282 11.61 5.04 0.36
CA ASN A 282 12.94 5.55 0.70
C ASN A 282 13.97 4.47 0.38
N HIS A 283 14.65 4.60 -0.76
CA HIS A 283 15.58 3.59 -1.26
C HIS A 283 16.72 3.28 -0.29
N TYR A 284 17.23 4.28 0.42
CA TYR A 284 18.29 4.07 1.41
C TYR A 284 17.80 3.21 2.59
N LEU A 285 16.65 3.55 3.18
CA LEU A 285 16.08 2.80 4.30
C LEU A 285 15.67 1.38 3.87
N ALA A 286 15.10 1.26 2.67
CA ALA A 286 14.71 -0.02 2.10
C ALA A 286 15.91 -0.94 1.90
N ILE A 287 16.96 -0.46 1.21
CA ILE A 287 18.16 -1.25 0.95
C ILE A 287 18.91 -1.57 2.24
N ARG A 288 18.96 -0.64 3.21
CA ARG A 288 19.52 -0.89 4.55
C ARG A 288 18.80 -2.05 5.23
N GLN A 289 17.44 -2.03 5.24
CA GLN A 289 16.67 -3.12 5.85
C GLN A 289 16.90 -4.44 5.12
N ILE A 290 16.93 -4.44 3.78
CA ILE A 290 17.21 -5.64 2.98
C ILE A 290 18.59 -6.20 3.29
N ARG A 291 19.61 -5.34 3.28
CA ARG A 291 21.00 -5.72 3.59
C ARG A 291 21.12 -6.36 4.98
N ASP A 292 20.51 -5.74 6.00
CA ASP A 292 20.58 -6.23 7.38
C ASP A 292 19.87 -7.61 7.50
N LYS A 293 18.72 -7.78 6.84
CA LYS A 293 18.02 -9.07 6.77
C LYS A 293 18.83 -10.12 6.01
N LEU A 294 19.45 -9.75 4.90
CA LEU A 294 20.29 -10.65 4.10
C LEU A 294 21.51 -11.11 4.90
N GLN A 295 22.18 -10.22 5.62
CA GLN A 295 23.30 -10.58 6.51
C GLN A 295 22.84 -11.53 7.61
N ASN A 296 21.68 -11.28 8.23
CA ASN A 296 21.14 -12.18 9.25
C ASN A 296 20.83 -13.57 8.67
N ALA A 297 20.22 -13.64 7.49
CA ALA A 297 19.93 -14.91 6.83
C ALA A 297 21.20 -15.71 6.52
N LEU A 298 22.25 -15.05 6.02
CA LEU A 298 23.54 -15.70 5.75
C LEU A 298 24.24 -16.22 7.01
N GLN A 299 23.92 -15.63 8.17
CA GLN A 299 24.41 -16.11 9.48
C GLN A 299 23.49 -17.14 10.14
N GLY A 300 22.43 -17.60 9.45
CA GLY A 300 21.45 -18.51 10.01
C GLY A 300 20.55 -17.90 11.09
N LYS A 301 20.53 -16.57 11.22
CA LYS A 301 19.68 -15.86 12.17
C LYS A 301 18.25 -15.69 11.64
N PRO A 302 17.24 -15.61 12.53
CA PRO A 302 15.87 -15.31 12.11
C PRO A 302 15.78 -13.95 11.40
N ILE A 303 14.94 -13.88 10.38
CA ILE A 303 14.60 -12.64 9.70
C ILE A 303 13.09 -12.45 9.73
N SER A 304 12.64 -11.20 9.92
CA SER A 304 11.22 -10.84 9.92
C SER A 304 10.74 -10.48 8.50
N GLY A 305 9.42 -10.39 8.32
CA GLY A 305 8.80 -10.02 7.04
C GLY A 305 8.81 -11.12 6.00
N GLU A 306 9.05 -12.37 6.40
CA GLU A 306 8.87 -13.52 5.52
C GLU A 306 7.39 -13.68 5.16
N VAL A 307 7.16 -13.89 3.89
CA VAL A 307 5.82 -14.05 3.32
C VAL A 307 5.51 -15.54 3.17
N PHE A 308 4.43 -15.96 3.76
CA PHE A 308 3.91 -17.30 3.59
C PHE A 308 2.93 -17.33 2.41
N ARG A 309 3.22 -18.16 1.41
CA ARG A 309 2.43 -18.23 0.16
C ARG A 309 0.95 -18.53 0.43
N GLU A 310 0.65 -19.36 1.42
CA GLU A 310 -0.72 -19.71 1.83
C GLU A 310 -1.52 -18.51 2.35
N SER A 311 -0.86 -17.58 3.02
CA SER A 311 -1.51 -16.37 3.54
C SER A 311 -1.47 -15.20 2.58
N GLY A 312 -0.60 -15.23 1.56
CA GLY A 312 -0.44 -14.20 0.56
C GLY A 312 0.32 -12.95 1.01
N TYR A 313 0.85 -12.94 2.24
CA TYR A 313 1.63 -11.81 2.77
C TYR A 313 2.49 -12.17 3.99
#